data_c0fc20def116a3bd80ec2c844f4cef30
#
_entry.id   c0fc20def116a3bd80ec2c844f4cef30
#
_cell.length_a   1.000
_cell.length_b   1.000
_cell.length_c   1.000
_cell.angle_alpha   90.00
_cell.angle_beta   90.00
_cell.angle_gamma   90.00
#
_symmetry.space_group_name_H-M   'P 1'
#
loop_
_entity.id
_entity.type
_entity.pdbx_description
1 polymer ?
#
loop_
_entity_poly.entity_id
_entity_poly.type
_entity_poly.pdbx_seq_one_letter_code
_entity_poly.pdbx_strand_id
1 'polypeptide(L)'
;MLIFISLVLISFKVFESAFQEFEDTVGDTSVTKTQDDYYKFKSLRSERVNVRVGPSLDHNILWTYQKKGLPIEILEDIQGWSKIRDFQAKTGWIKNTLITSNRMGIISPWRITEKNQNFEELYKGNDTNEVNIKLESGVLVSIQSCDGMKCRVKTQESEGWIDQSLIFGVYIDEIILLRE
;
A
#
# COMPACT_ATOMS: atom_id res chain seq x y z
N MET A 1 30.78 -15.65 -57.65
CA MET A 1 29.51 -15.15 -57.05
C MET A 1 28.84 -16.17 -56.14
N LEU A 2 29.11 -17.49 -56.22
CA LEU A 2 28.52 -18.53 -55.34
C LEU A 2 29.17 -18.65 -53.95
N ILE A 3 30.43 -18.30 -53.76
CA ILE A 3 31.17 -18.43 -52.50
C ILE A 3 30.76 -17.36 -51.47
N PHE A 4 30.40 -16.17 -51.92
CA PHE A 4 29.95 -15.08 -51.01
C PHE A 4 28.58 -15.34 -50.39
N ILE A 5 27.68 -16.04 -51.08
CA ILE A 5 26.32 -16.33 -50.56
C ILE A 5 26.41 -17.41 -49.46
N SER A 6 27.32 -18.36 -49.56
CA SER A 6 27.51 -19.42 -48.54
C SER A 6 28.03 -18.87 -47.20
N LEU A 7 28.94 -17.89 -47.24
CA LEU A 7 29.49 -17.26 -46.02
C LEU A 7 28.46 -16.43 -45.26
N VAL A 8 27.58 -15.73 -45.97
CA VAL A 8 26.51 -14.94 -45.33
C VAL A 8 25.47 -15.82 -44.67
N LEU A 9 25.14 -16.99 -45.28
CA LEU A 9 24.16 -17.92 -44.69
C LEU A 9 24.69 -18.64 -43.46
N ILE A 10 26.00 -18.92 -43.39
CA ILE A 10 26.63 -19.53 -42.20
C ILE A 10 26.69 -18.51 -41.06
N SER A 11 26.98 -17.26 -41.32
CA SER A 11 26.98 -16.18 -40.32
C SER A 11 25.59 -15.95 -39.72
N PHE A 12 24.53 -16.04 -40.53
CA PHE A 12 23.15 -15.87 -40.05
C PHE A 12 22.69 -17.04 -39.15
N LYS A 13 23.04 -18.29 -39.51
CA LYS A 13 22.72 -19.46 -38.67
C LYS A 13 23.45 -19.48 -37.33
N VAL A 14 24.68 -19.00 -37.26
CA VAL A 14 25.43 -18.88 -36.00
C VAL A 14 24.82 -17.77 -35.11
N PHE A 15 24.30 -16.70 -35.71
CA PHE A 15 23.62 -15.65 -34.98
C PHE A 15 22.28 -16.14 -34.42
N GLU A 16 21.47 -16.88 -35.18
CA GLU A 16 20.21 -17.44 -34.68
C GLU A 16 20.42 -18.45 -33.54
N SER A 17 21.44 -19.32 -33.63
CA SER A 17 21.72 -20.26 -32.54
C SER A 17 22.19 -19.57 -31.25
N ALA A 18 22.99 -18.52 -31.36
CA ALA A 18 23.43 -17.74 -30.21
C ALA A 18 22.29 -16.94 -29.57
N PHE A 19 21.31 -16.49 -30.36
CA PHE A 19 20.13 -15.80 -29.87
C PHE A 19 19.18 -16.77 -29.15
N GLN A 20 19.00 -17.98 -29.67
CA GLN A 20 18.18 -19.01 -29.03
C GLN A 20 18.80 -19.49 -27.70
N GLU A 21 20.12 -19.64 -27.63
CA GLU A 21 20.84 -20.01 -26.39
C GLU A 21 20.74 -18.91 -25.31
N PHE A 22 20.57 -17.63 -25.71
CA PHE A 22 20.35 -16.52 -24.79
C PHE A 22 18.92 -16.49 -24.23
N GLU A 23 17.91 -16.83 -25.02
CA GLU A 23 16.53 -16.94 -24.55
C GLU A 23 16.32 -18.10 -23.57
N ASP A 24 17.01 -19.24 -23.79
CA ASP A 24 16.91 -20.41 -22.92
C ASP A 24 17.65 -20.23 -21.56
N THR A 25 18.57 -19.26 -21.46
CA THR A 25 19.30 -18.95 -20.21
C THR A 25 18.66 -17.82 -19.38
N VAL A 26 17.76 -17.06 -19.96
CA VAL A 26 16.87 -16.19 -19.19
C VAL A 26 15.73 -17.06 -18.67
N GLY A 27 16.06 -17.94 -17.72
CA GLY A 27 15.06 -18.65 -16.95
C GLY A 27 14.05 -17.64 -16.44
N ASP A 28 12.80 -17.83 -16.81
CA ASP A 28 11.63 -17.13 -16.29
C ASP A 28 11.61 -17.26 -14.74
N THR A 29 12.40 -16.44 -14.08
CA THR A 29 12.17 -16.06 -12.70
C THR A 29 11.10 -14.98 -12.70
N SER A 30 9.94 -15.26 -13.30
CA SER A 30 8.71 -14.60 -12.93
C SER A 30 8.43 -15.01 -11.47
N VAL A 31 9.06 -14.32 -10.53
CA VAL A 31 8.55 -14.22 -9.19
C VAL A 31 7.15 -13.61 -9.38
N THR A 32 6.15 -14.47 -9.44
CA THR A 32 4.75 -14.06 -9.37
C THR A 32 4.58 -13.39 -8.01
N LYS A 33 4.87 -12.07 -7.97
CA LYS A 33 4.51 -11.24 -6.81
C LYS A 33 3.01 -11.37 -6.67
N THR A 34 2.59 -12.01 -5.60
CA THR A 34 1.17 -12.06 -5.25
C THR A 34 0.68 -10.65 -5.00
N GLN A 35 -0.60 -10.40 -5.24
CA GLN A 35 -1.24 -9.11 -4.97
C GLN A 35 -0.88 -8.57 -3.57
N ASP A 36 -0.71 -9.45 -2.57
CA ASP A 36 -0.32 -9.14 -1.20
C ASP A 36 1.12 -8.57 -1.07
N ASP A 37 2.02 -8.84 -2.03
CA ASP A 37 3.37 -8.27 -2.05
C ASP A 37 3.40 -6.79 -2.44
N TYR A 38 2.34 -6.30 -3.09
CA TYR A 38 2.21 -4.90 -3.50
C TYR A 38 1.55 -4.03 -2.43
N TYR A 39 0.65 -4.59 -1.62
CA TYR A 39 -0.18 -3.81 -0.70
C TYR A 39 0.29 -3.98 0.73
N LYS A 40 1.06 -3.01 1.20
CA LYS A 40 1.75 -3.07 2.50
C LYS A 40 1.13 -2.20 3.58
N PHE A 41 -0.11 -1.76 3.42
CA PHE A 41 -0.78 -1.04 4.49
C PHE A 41 -1.25 -1.98 5.60
N LYS A 42 -0.89 -1.62 6.83
CA LYS A 42 -1.31 -2.25 8.08
C LYS A 42 -1.75 -1.17 9.05
N SER A 43 -2.10 -1.53 10.29
CA SER A 43 -2.44 -0.54 11.31
C SER A 43 -1.84 -0.87 12.69
N LEU A 44 -1.79 0.13 13.56
CA LEU A 44 -1.29 -0.03 14.91
C LEU A 44 -2.29 -0.84 15.76
N ARG A 45 -1.79 -1.88 16.44
CA ARG A 45 -2.60 -2.74 17.31
C ARG A 45 -2.90 -2.10 18.66
N SER A 46 -1.95 -1.32 19.18
CA SER A 46 -1.96 -0.75 20.52
C SER A 46 -2.14 0.75 20.49
N GLU A 47 -2.66 1.32 21.57
CA GLU A 47 -2.78 2.78 21.72
C GLU A 47 -1.40 3.43 21.78
N ARG A 48 -0.48 2.85 22.56
CA ARG A 48 0.88 3.38 22.71
C ARG A 48 1.87 2.53 21.93
N VAL A 49 2.53 3.13 20.93
CA VAL A 49 3.52 2.46 20.07
C VAL A 49 4.73 3.35 19.90
N ASN A 50 5.89 2.87 20.38
CA ASN A 50 7.17 3.54 20.19
C ASN A 50 7.72 3.25 18.80
N VAL A 51 8.13 4.28 18.10
CA VAL A 51 8.88 4.23 16.85
C VAL A 51 10.34 4.51 17.12
N ARG A 52 11.24 3.70 16.57
CA ARG A 52 12.66 3.74 16.87
C ARG A 52 13.51 4.02 15.63
N VAL A 53 14.76 4.42 15.86
CA VAL A 53 15.74 4.68 14.80
C VAL A 53 16.10 3.41 14.03
N GLY A 54 16.07 2.24 14.69
CA GLY A 54 16.46 0.96 14.11
C GLY A 54 15.70 -0.24 14.69
N PRO A 55 15.89 -1.44 14.12
CA PRO A 55 15.12 -2.65 14.41
C PRO A 55 15.62 -3.38 15.68
N SER A 56 15.72 -2.68 16.82
CA SER A 56 16.09 -3.24 18.12
C SER A 56 15.49 -2.40 19.25
N LEU A 57 15.34 -3.00 20.44
CA LEU A 57 14.94 -2.29 21.66
C LEU A 57 16.04 -1.35 22.17
N ASP A 58 17.29 -1.58 21.80
CA ASP A 58 18.44 -0.76 22.18
C ASP A 58 18.52 0.56 21.40
N HIS A 59 17.81 0.65 20.28
CA HIS A 59 17.73 1.88 19.51
C HIS A 59 16.85 2.94 20.17
N ASN A 60 17.26 4.19 20.06
CA ASN A 60 16.52 5.32 20.60
C ASN A 60 15.11 5.43 20.02
N ILE A 61 14.17 5.88 20.86
CA ILE A 61 12.82 6.21 20.44
C ILE A 61 12.85 7.56 19.71
N LEU A 62 12.33 7.60 18.49
CA LEU A 62 12.14 8.83 17.71
C LEU A 62 10.90 9.58 18.16
N TRP A 63 9.76 8.85 18.25
CA TRP A 63 8.48 9.35 18.76
C TRP A 63 7.59 8.19 19.24
N THR A 64 6.48 8.54 19.83
CA THR A 64 5.47 7.58 20.30
C THR A 64 4.11 7.96 19.73
N TYR A 65 3.44 7.01 19.06
CA TYR A 65 2.03 7.12 18.74
C TYR A 65 1.19 6.87 19.99
N GLN A 66 0.05 7.59 20.09
CA GLN A 66 -0.89 7.47 21.21
C GLN A 66 -2.32 7.19 20.71
N LYS A 67 -2.45 6.49 19.58
CA LYS A 67 -3.76 6.15 18.99
C LYS A 67 -3.69 4.78 18.31
N LYS A 68 -4.56 3.87 18.76
CA LYS A 68 -4.78 2.57 18.11
C LYS A 68 -5.41 2.75 16.74
N GLY A 69 -5.10 1.85 15.83
CA GLY A 69 -5.72 1.80 14.50
C GLY A 69 -5.12 2.76 13.48
N LEU A 70 -4.11 3.57 13.83
CA LEU A 70 -3.47 4.43 12.84
C LEU A 70 -2.91 3.59 11.69
N PRO A 71 -3.25 3.90 10.43
CA PRO A 71 -2.68 3.23 9.26
C PRO A 71 -1.20 3.57 9.12
N ILE A 72 -0.43 2.58 8.75
CA ILE A 72 1.00 2.67 8.49
C ILE A 72 1.32 1.86 7.24
N GLU A 73 2.20 2.38 6.42
CA GLU A 73 2.73 1.66 5.27
C GLU A 73 4.01 0.93 5.69
N ILE A 74 4.10 -0.36 5.40
CA ILE A 74 5.29 -1.17 5.67
C ILE A 74 6.25 -1.03 4.49
N LEU A 75 7.45 -0.53 4.76
CA LEU A 75 8.50 -0.35 3.75
C LEU A 75 9.45 -1.54 3.72
N GLU A 76 9.71 -2.14 4.90
CA GLU A 76 10.70 -3.21 5.06
C GLU A 76 10.37 -4.02 6.33
N ASP A 77 10.60 -5.32 6.29
CA ASP A 77 10.47 -6.23 7.45
C ASP A 77 11.79 -6.94 7.72
N ILE A 78 12.32 -6.80 8.94
CA ILE A 78 13.57 -7.43 9.38
C ILE A 78 13.40 -7.98 10.80
N GLN A 79 13.58 -9.30 10.96
CA GLN A 79 13.73 -9.96 12.28
C GLN A 79 12.68 -9.54 13.33
N GLY A 80 11.41 -9.46 12.93
CA GLY A 80 10.32 -9.11 13.83
C GLY A 80 10.11 -7.62 14.06
N TRP A 81 10.74 -6.79 13.22
CA TRP A 81 10.57 -5.35 13.16
C TRP A 81 10.16 -4.92 11.75
N SER A 82 9.28 -3.92 11.68
CA SER A 82 8.87 -3.28 10.42
C SER A 82 9.34 -1.83 10.39
N LYS A 83 9.99 -1.45 9.28
CA LYS A 83 10.19 -0.05 8.93
C LYS A 83 8.91 0.48 8.33
N ILE A 84 8.39 1.53 8.91
CA ILE A 84 7.10 2.09 8.52
C ILE A 84 7.23 3.50 7.95
N ARG A 85 6.18 3.91 7.21
CA ARG A 85 5.93 5.29 6.82
C ARG A 85 4.51 5.68 7.23
N ASP A 86 4.34 6.84 7.86
CA ASP A 86 3.04 7.37 8.24
C ASP A 86 2.51 8.40 7.22
N PHE A 87 1.31 8.92 7.47
CA PHE A 87 0.64 9.92 6.62
C PHE A 87 1.39 11.27 6.54
N GLN A 88 2.35 11.54 7.42
CA GLN A 88 3.23 12.70 7.39
C GLN A 88 4.57 12.39 6.71
N ALA A 89 4.69 11.24 6.07
CA ALA A 89 5.91 10.71 5.45
C ALA A 89 7.07 10.47 6.45
N LYS A 90 6.80 10.43 7.76
CA LYS A 90 7.80 10.08 8.76
C LYS A 90 8.07 8.58 8.72
N THR A 91 9.34 8.20 8.85
CA THR A 91 9.79 6.81 8.82
C THR A 91 10.52 6.40 10.09
N GLY A 92 10.36 5.15 10.49
CA GLY A 92 11.05 4.56 11.62
C GLY A 92 10.66 3.10 11.83
N TRP A 93 11.12 2.47 12.89
CA TRP A 93 10.96 1.05 13.13
C TRP A 93 9.99 0.76 14.27
N ILE A 94 9.08 -0.17 14.04
CA ILE A 94 8.09 -0.66 15.01
C ILE A 94 8.22 -2.17 15.13
N LYS A 95 8.07 -2.69 16.36
CA LYS A 95 8.03 -4.15 16.58
C LYS A 95 6.74 -4.76 15.99
N ASN A 96 6.86 -5.85 15.23
CA ASN A 96 5.73 -6.46 14.49
C ASN A 96 4.56 -6.88 15.38
N THR A 97 4.82 -7.20 16.66
CA THR A 97 3.77 -7.52 17.63
C THR A 97 2.81 -6.36 17.91
N LEU A 98 3.21 -5.12 17.60
CA LEU A 98 2.40 -3.90 17.76
C LEU A 98 1.63 -3.52 16.50
N ILE A 99 1.69 -4.34 15.45
CA ILE A 99 1.05 -4.14 14.16
C ILE A 99 -0.06 -5.19 13.96
N THR A 100 -1.08 -4.84 13.23
CA THR A 100 -2.19 -5.73 12.83
C THR A 100 -2.52 -5.54 11.35
N SER A 101 -3.01 -6.60 10.70
CA SER A 101 -3.48 -6.56 9.31
C SER A 101 -4.89 -5.97 9.15
N ASN A 102 -5.51 -5.47 10.23
CA ASN A 102 -6.77 -4.74 10.10
C ASN A 102 -6.56 -3.51 9.22
N ARG A 103 -7.39 -3.40 8.17
CA ARG A 103 -7.29 -2.28 7.23
C ARG A 103 -8.02 -1.07 7.79
N MET A 104 -7.22 -0.06 8.09
CA MET A 104 -7.70 1.23 8.58
C MET A 104 -7.24 2.33 7.62
N GLY A 105 -7.98 3.44 7.59
CA GLY A 105 -7.64 4.61 6.79
C GLY A 105 -7.83 5.91 7.57
N ILE A 106 -7.16 6.96 7.12
CA ILE A 106 -7.39 8.33 7.57
C ILE A 106 -7.93 9.13 6.38
N ILE A 107 -9.05 9.79 6.57
CA ILE A 107 -9.70 10.60 5.54
C ILE A 107 -8.88 11.87 5.32
N SER A 108 -8.44 12.09 4.08
CA SER A 108 -7.76 13.30 3.57
C SER A 108 -6.81 13.98 4.58
N PRO A 109 -5.84 13.25 5.20
CA PRO A 109 -5.01 13.83 6.27
C PRO A 109 -4.15 15.01 5.79
N TRP A 110 -3.93 15.13 4.49
CA TRP A 110 -3.21 16.26 3.86
C TRP A 110 -4.03 17.53 3.75
N ARG A 111 -5.36 17.47 4.05
CA ARG A 111 -6.26 18.64 4.09
C ARG A 111 -6.45 19.18 5.50
N ILE A 112 -5.81 18.62 6.50
CA ILE A 112 -5.86 19.12 7.88
C ILE A 112 -5.10 20.44 7.93
N THR A 113 -5.82 21.54 8.23
CA THR A 113 -5.23 22.86 8.38
C THR A 113 -5.71 23.48 9.69
N GLU A 114 -4.90 24.35 10.32
CA GLU A 114 -5.26 25.03 11.57
C GLU A 114 -6.45 26.02 11.42
N LYS A 115 -6.76 26.42 10.20
CA LYS A 115 -7.72 27.51 9.93
C LYS A 115 -9.08 27.05 9.42
N ASN A 116 -9.18 25.88 8.79
CA ASN A 116 -10.43 25.42 8.18
C ASN A 116 -10.65 23.94 8.47
N GLN A 117 -11.84 23.59 8.94
CA GLN A 117 -12.31 22.21 8.95
C GLN A 117 -12.71 21.85 7.51
N ASN A 118 -12.02 20.87 6.95
CA ASN A 118 -12.37 20.31 5.65
C ASN A 118 -13.18 19.04 5.88
N PHE A 119 -14.22 18.85 5.07
CA PHE A 119 -15.11 17.70 5.13
C PHE A 119 -15.10 16.97 3.82
N GLU A 120 -15.17 15.65 3.89
CA GLU A 120 -15.35 14.76 2.73
C GLU A 120 -16.74 14.11 2.84
N GLU A 121 -17.37 13.91 1.68
CA GLU A 121 -18.70 13.33 1.62
C GLU A 121 -18.61 11.80 1.51
N LEU A 122 -19.35 11.10 2.37
CA LEU A 122 -19.61 9.67 2.22
C LEU A 122 -20.96 9.49 1.53
N TYR A 123 -20.98 8.65 0.52
CA TYR A 123 -22.17 8.34 -0.27
C TYR A 123 -22.84 7.07 0.25
N LYS A 124 -24.15 6.96 0.08
CA LYS A 124 -24.94 5.78 0.49
C LYS A 124 -24.60 4.51 -0.29
N GLY A 125 -24.21 4.65 -1.56
CA GLY A 125 -23.84 3.55 -2.44
C GLY A 125 -22.64 3.92 -3.32
N ASN A 126 -22.06 2.91 -3.96
CA ASN A 126 -20.92 3.10 -4.85
C ASN A 126 -21.30 3.84 -6.14
N ASP A 127 -22.52 3.61 -6.62
CA ASP A 127 -23.07 4.09 -7.88
C ASP A 127 -24.02 5.29 -7.73
N THR A 128 -24.14 5.83 -6.52
CA THR A 128 -25.02 6.98 -6.23
C THR A 128 -24.23 8.20 -5.77
N ASN A 129 -24.77 9.38 -6.06
CA ASN A 129 -24.29 10.68 -5.54
C ASN A 129 -25.10 11.13 -4.31
N GLU A 130 -25.93 10.25 -3.75
CA GLU A 130 -26.67 10.58 -2.53
C GLU A 130 -25.73 10.58 -1.32
N VAL A 131 -25.52 11.76 -0.74
CA VAL A 131 -24.65 11.93 0.42
C VAL A 131 -25.31 11.32 1.64
N ASN A 132 -24.61 10.44 2.33
CA ASN A 132 -25.02 9.85 3.59
C ASN A 132 -24.60 10.73 4.77
N ILE A 133 -23.32 11.07 4.82
CA ILE A 133 -22.72 11.87 5.92
C ILE A 133 -21.49 12.63 5.41
N LYS A 134 -21.10 13.68 6.10
CA LYS A 134 -19.83 14.38 5.90
C LYS A 134 -18.87 14.02 7.04
N LEU A 135 -17.69 13.59 6.71
CA LEU A 135 -16.62 13.30 7.65
C LEU A 135 -15.57 14.41 7.61
N GLU A 136 -15.11 14.79 8.77
CA GLU A 136 -13.98 15.71 8.89
C GLU A 136 -12.68 15.07 8.41
N SER A 137 -11.81 15.85 7.77
CA SER A 137 -10.45 15.42 7.40
C SER A 137 -9.68 15.00 8.64
N GLY A 138 -8.95 13.87 8.55
CA GLY A 138 -8.23 13.27 9.68
C GLY A 138 -9.02 12.24 10.48
N VAL A 139 -10.30 12.03 10.17
CA VAL A 139 -11.08 10.97 10.81
C VAL A 139 -10.53 9.60 10.45
N LEU A 140 -10.39 8.74 11.46
CA LEU A 140 -9.96 7.35 11.33
C LEU A 140 -11.18 6.49 10.99
N VAL A 141 -11.06 5.68 9.94
CA VAL A 141 -12.10 4.78 9.45
C VAL A 141 -11.58 3.35 9.30
N SER A 142 -12.48 2.38 9.44
CA SER A 142 -12.22 0.99 9.05
C SER A 142 -12.57 0.79 7.58
N ILE A 143 -11.66 0.24 6.80
CA ILE A 143 -11.87 -0.06 5.38
C ILE A 143 -12.52 -1.43 5.29
N GLN A 144 -13.70 -1.49 4.69
CA GLN A 144 -14.47 -2.71 4.52
C GLN A 144 -14.18 -3.38 3.18
N SER A 145 -14.21 -2.61 2.10
CA SER A 145 -13.88 -3.04 0.75
C SER A 145 -13.44 -1.85 -0.10
N CYS A 146 -12.70 -2.12 -1.16
CA CYS A 146 -12.36 -1.14 -2.20
C CYS A 146 -12.46 -1.81 -3.57
N ASP A 147 -12.92 -1.07 -4.59
CA ASP A 147 -13.09 -1.56 -5.96
C ASP A 147 -12.05 -1.01 -6.95
N GLY A 148 -11.07 -0.28 -6.46
CA GLY A 148 -10.05 0.39 -7.25
C GLY A 148 -10.33 1.87 -7.50
N MET A 149 -11.57 2.35 -7.28
CA MET A 149 -11.95 3.76 -7.40
C MET A 149 -12.51 4.30 -6.09
N LYS A 150 -13.39 3.55 -5.45
CA LYS A 150 -14.05 3.91 -4.20
C LYS A 150 -13.84 2.85 -3.15
N CYS A 151 -13.87 3.25 -1.88
CA CYS A 151 -13.86 2.35 -0.74
C CYS A 151 -15.13 2.51 0.08
N ARG A 152 -15.68 1.37 0.53
CA ARG A 152 -16.66 1.33 1.60
C ARG A 152 -15.92 1.42 2.92
N VAL A 153 -16.21 2.46 3.67
CA VAL A 153 -15.57 2.74 4.96
C VAL A 153 -16.60 2.82 6.07
N LYS A 154 -16.16 2.51 7.29
CA LYS A 154 -17.01 2.52 8.48
C LYS A 154 -16.34 3.30 9.61
N THR A 155 -17.11 4.19 10.25
CA THR A 155 -16.81 4.81 11.54
C THR A 155 -17.53 4.06 12.67
N GLN A 156 -17.52 4.58 13.89
CA GLN A 156 -18.32 4.03 14.97
C GLN A 156 -19.82 4.24 14.77
N GLU A 157 -20.21 5.33 14.09
CA GLU A 157 -21.60 5.81 14.01
C GLU A 157 -22.21 5.63 12.61
N SER A 158 -21.38 5.53 11.57
CA SER A 158 -21.85 5.54 10.19
C SER A 158 -20.93 4.75 9.28
N GLU A 159 -21.45 4.39 8.10
CA GLU A 159 -20.71 3.80 6.99
C GLU A 159 -21.12 4.42 5.66
N GLY A 160 -20.28 4.32 4.67
CA GLY A 160 -20.58 4.82 3.32
C GLY A 160 -19.40 4.63 2.37
N TRP A 161 -19.59 5.10 1.15
CA TRP A 161 -18.62 5.02 0.08
C TRP A 161 -17.91 6.37 -0.09
N ILE A 162 -16.62 6.32 -0.32
CA ILE A 162 -15.78 7.50 -0.54
C ILE A 162 -14.75 7.19 -1.63
N ASP A 163 -14.32 8.21 -2.35
CA ASP A 163 -13.24 8.11 -3.32
C ASP A 163 -11.96 7.60 -2.65
N GLN A 164 -11.35 6.60 -3.25
CA GLN A 164 -10.16 5.93 -2.74
C GLN A 164 -8.95 6.87 -2.63
N SER A 165 -8.85 7.84 -3.52
CA SER A 165 -7.81 8.87 -3.51
C SER A 165 -7.85 9.80 -2.29
N LEU A 166 -8.97 9.81 -1.56
CA LEU A 166 -9.16 10.60 -0.34
C LEU A 166 -8.78 9.86 0.94
N ILE A 167 -8.19 8.67 0.83
CA ILE A 167 -7.87 7.82 1.99
C ILE A 167 -6.35 7.55 2.05
N PHE A 168 -5.72 7.90 3.15
CA PHE A 168 -4.41 7.33 3.49
C PHE A 168 -4.63 5.98 4.18
N GLY A 169 -4.08 4.90 3.66
CA GLY A 169 -4.26 3.53 4.16
C GLY A 169 -4.66 2.54 3.06
N VAL A 170 -4.81 3.02 1.83
CA VAL A 170 -5.00 2.24 0.59
C VAL A 170 -4.12 2.81 -0.51
N TYR A 171 -3.73 1.97 -1.46
CA TYR A 171 -3.09 2.43 -2.70
C TYR A 171 -4.16 2.80 -3.74
N ILE A 172 -3.78 3.64 -4.69
CA ILE A 172 -4.59 3.89 -5.89
C ILE A 172 -4.77 2.55 -6.61
N ASP A 173 -5.99 2.30 -7.10
CA ASP A 173 -6.38 1.07 -7.81
C ASP A 173 -6.33 -0.23 -6.98
N GLU A 174 -6.12 -0.14 -5.66
CA GLU A 174 -6.15 -1.31 -4.78
C GLU A 174 -7.56 -1.89 -4.66
N ILE A 175 -7.69 -3.19 -4.88
CA ILE A 175 -8.96 -3.92 -4.68
C ILE A 175 -8.90 -4.63 -3.34
N ILE A 176 -9.86 -4.33 -2.46
CA ILE A 176 -10.03 -5.00 -1.17
C ILE A 176 -11.42 -5.64 -1.17
N LEU A 177 -11.44 -6.97 -1.10
CA LEU A 177 -12.68 -7.72 -1.03
C LEU A 177 -13.24 -7.70 0.39
N LEU A 178 -14.57 -7.72 0.52
CA LEU A 178 -15.24 -7.93 1.82
C LEU A 178 -14.76 -9.25 2.40
N ARG A 179 -14.32 -9.20 3.66
CA ARG A 179 -14.11 -10.44 4.44
C ARG A 179 -15.47 -10.83 5.00
N GLU A 180 -15.94 -12.01 4.59
CA GLU A 180 -17.08 -12.69 5.21
C GLU A 180 -16.82 -13.05 6.68
#